data_0d5f3ad01fce1e0e1fed8ce776e0f140
#
_entry.id   0d5f3ad01fce1e0e1fed8ce776e0f140
#
_cell.length_a   1.000
_cell.length_b   1.000
_cell.length_c   1.000
_cell.angle_alpha   90.00
_cell.angle_beta   90.00
_cell.angle_gamma   90.00
#
_symmetry.space_group_name_H-M   'P 1'
#
loop_
_entity.id
_entity.type
_entity.pdbx_description
1 polymer ?
#
loop_
_entity_poly.entity_id
_entity_poly.type
_entity_poly.pdbx_seq_one_letter_code
_entity_poly.pdbx_strand_id
1 'polypeptide(L)'
;MLELLLQWYRRRFTDPQVIALLVILLAGFCILYFFSGILAPLLAAIVLAYLLEWPTARLQRIGCSRPWAASIVLVIFSGITLLAVFVVAPTVWQQGNNLISDMPKMLNKFNAFAQTLPSRYPALVDAGIVDMMAENLRSKLSGMGESVVKISLASLIGLLTLAIYLILVPLMLFFLLKDKEQMLNAVRRILPRNRGLAGQVWLEMNQQITNYIRGKVLEMVIVGIATYLVFFVMGMNYALLLAVLVGFSVLIPYIGAVIVTIPVVLVALFQWGVGADFWTLFIAYLVVQGLDGNLLVPVLFSEAVNLHPLVIILSVIIFGGMWGFWGVFFAIPLATLVKAVIHAWPEEFIPDAD
;
A
#
# COMPACT_ATOMS: atom_id res chain seq x y z
N MET A 1 -27.22 -33.48 -12.85
CA MET A 1 -26.32 -32.56 -12.17
C MET A 1 -24.85 -32.87 -12.41
N LEU A 2 -24.40 -34.12 -12.20
CA LEU A 2 -23.01 -34.54 -12.47
C LEU A 2 -22.64 -34.45 -13.96
N GLU A 3 -23.55 -34.83 -14.86
CA GLU A 3 -23.35 -34.71 -16.32
C GLU A 3 -23.28 -33.26 -16.80
N LEU A 4 -24.08 -32.37 -16.24
CA LEU A 4 -24.02 -30.94 -16.52
C LEU A 4 -22.67 -30.32 -16.04
N LEU A 5 -22.20 -30.74 -14.88
CA LEU A 5 -20.87 -30.32 -14.38
C LEU A 5 -19.74 -30.90 -15.23
N LEU A 6 -19.86 -32.16 -15.68
CA LEU A 6 -18.87 -32.79 -16.57
C LEU A 6 -18.88 -32.18 -17.98
N GLN A 7 -20.05 -31.84 -18.51
CA GLN A 7 -20.17 -31.12 -19.78
C GLN A 7 -19.63 -29.70 -19.68
N TRP A 8 -19.94 -28.98 -18.60
CA TRP A 8 -19.39 -27.65 -18.31
C TRP A 8 -17.87 -27.71 -18.18
N TYR A 9 -17.33 -28.72 -17.43
CA TYR A 9 -15.90 -28.93 -17.27
C TYR A 9 -15.22 -29.25 -18.60
N ARG A 10 -15.75 -30.18 -19.38
CA ARG A 10 -15.21 -30.56 -20.69
C ARG A 10 -15.24 -29.39 -21.70
N ARG A 11 -16.28 -28.55 -21.68
CA ARG A 11 -16.38 -27.40 -22.58
C ARG A 11 -15.41 -26.28 -22.22
N ARG A 12 -15.18 -26.00 -20.94
CA ARG A 12 -14.35 -24.87 -20.47
C ARG A 12 -12.88 -25.21 -20.29
N PHE A 13 -12.51 -26.46 -20.07
CA PHE A 13 -11.13 -26.88 -19.83
C PHE A 13 -10.54 -27.72 -20.98
N THR A 14 -11.10 -27.64 -22.19
CA THR A 14 -10.56 -28.36 -23.36
C THR A 14 -9.45 -27.57 -24.04
N ASP A 15 -9.39 -26.26 -23.87
CA ASP A 15 -8.33 -25.45 -24.47
C ASP A 15 -7.02 -25.57 -23.67
N PRO A 16 -5.95 -26.10 -24.27
CA PRO A 16 -4.65 -26.24 -23.62
C PRO A 16 -4.07 -24.90 -23.14
N GLN A 17 -4.46 -23.78 -23.75
CA GLN A 17 -3.98 -22.44 -23.37
C GLN A 17 -4.59 -21.99 -22.03
N VAL A 18 -5.86 -22.30 -21.78
CA VAL A 18 -6.54 -22.01 -20.52
C VAL A 18 -5.92 -22.82 -19.38
N ILE A 19 -5.68 -24.11 -19.61
CA ILE A 19 -5.05 -24.99 -18.62
C ILE A 19 -3.62 -24.49 -18.31
N ALA A 20 -2.84 -24.16 -19.33
CA ALA A 20 -1.50 -23.63 -19.16
C ALA A 20 -1.49 -22.32 -18.36
N LEU A 21 -2.42 -21.38 -18.64
CA LEU A 21 -2.58 -20.13 -17.90
C LEU A 21 -2.91 -20.38 -16.44
N LEU A 22 -3.88 -21.26 -16.16
CA LEU A 22 -4.26 -21.62 -14.80
C LEU A 22 -3.10 -22.25 -14.01
N VAL A 23 -2.36 -23.17 -14.62
CA VAL A 23 -1.19 -23.80 -14.00
C VAL A 23 -0.11 -22.76 -13.66
N ILE A 24 0.17 -21.82 -14.59
CA ILE A 24 1.13 -20.74 -14.36
C ILE A 24 0.66 -19.83 -13.22
N LEU A 25 -0.61 -19.43 -13.20
CA LEU A 25 -1.17 -18.57 -12.16
C LEU A 25 -1.17 -19.29 -10.80
N LEU A 26 -1.58 -20.56 -10.77
CA LEU A 26 -1.57 -21.35 -9.55
C LEU A 26 -0.16 -21.54 -9.00
N ALA A 27 0.81 -21.86 -9.87
CA ALA A 27 2.20 -21.99 -9.48
C ALA A 27 2.76 -20.65 -8.93
N GLY A 28 2.49 -19.53 -9.62
CA GLY A 28 2.88 -18.19 -9.16
C GLY A 28 2.24 -17.84 -7.81
N PHE A 29 0.96 -18.15 -7.65
CA PHE A 29 0.23 -17.98 -6.41
C PHE A 29 0.84 -18.80 -5.26
N CYS A 30 1.11 -20.09 -5.49
CA CYS A 30 1.76 -20.96 -4.50
C CYS A 30 3.15 -20.44 -4.11
N ILE A 31 3.96 -20.03 -5.09
CA ILE A 31 5.28 -19.46 -4.83
C ILE A 31 5.16 -18.20 -3.95
N LEU A 32 4.26 -17.28 -4.28
CA LEU A 32 4.04 -16.09 -3.48
C LEU A 32 3.50 -16.43 -2.09
N TYR A 33 2.60 -17.42 -1.97
CA TYR A 33 2.02 -17.81 -0.69
C TYR A 33 3.05 -18.40 0.27
N PHE A 34 3.86 -19.35 -0.20
CA PHE A 34 4.83 -20.02 0.67
C PHE A 34 6.11 -19.22 0.89
N PHE A 35 6.51 -18.37 -0.05
CA PHE A 35 7.79 -17.67 -0.03
C PHE A 35 7.70 -16.15 0.06
N SER A 36 6.52 -15.58 0.36
CA SER A 36 6.32 -14.11 0.39
C SER A 36 7.32 -13.38 1.28
N GLY A 37 7.63 -13.93 2.46
CA GLY A 37 8.59 -13.33 3.38
C GLY A 37 10.03 -13.31 2.82
N ILE A 38 10.44 -14.39 2.14
CA ILE A 38 11.77 -14.50 1.54
C ILE A 38 11.87 -13.67 0.25
N LEU A 39 10.76 -13.59 -0.50
CA LEU A 39 10.67 -12.84 -1.75
C LEU A 39 10.42 -11.33 -1.54
N ALA A 40 10.18 -10.88 -0.33
CA ALA A 40 9.88 -9.48 -0.04
C ALA A 40 10.91 -8.49 -0.61
N PRO A 41 12.24 -8.70 -0.52
CA PRO A 41 13.22 -7.81 -1.18
C PRO A 41 13.09 -7.82 -2.71
N LEU A 42 12.76 -8.96 -3.31
CA LEU A 42 12.53 -9.08 -4.75
C LEU A 42 11.27 -8.35 -5.17
N LEU A 43 10.18 -8.47 -4.41
CA LEU A 43 8.93 -7.74 -4.67
C LEU A 43 9.15 -6.22 -4.59
N ALA A 44 9.91 -5.76 -3.58
CA ALA A 44 10.30 -4.36 -3.47
C ALA A 44 11.13 -3.91 -4.69
N ALA A 45 12.12 -4.70 -5.10
CA ALA A 45 12.95 -4.40 -6.27
C ALA A 45 12.12 -4.38 -7.57
N ILE A 46 11.13 -5.27 -7.73
CA ILE A 46 10.21 -5.27 -8.88
C ILE A 46 9.37 -3.99 -8.90
N VAL A 47 8.76 -3.60 -7.77
CA VAL A 47 7.98 -2.36 -7.66
C VAL A 47 8.84 -1.15 -8.06
N LEU A 48 10.05 -1.06 -7.51
CA LEU A 48 10.98 0.01 -7.86
C LEU A 48 11.44 -0.05 -9.31
N ALA A 49 11.60 -1.25 -9.89
CA ALA A 49 11.94 -1.39 -11.31
C ALA A 49 10.82 -0.87 -12.22
N TYR A 50 9.55 -1.13 -11.90
CA TYR A 50 8.41 -0.55 -12.62
C TYR A 50 8.37 0.98 -12.51
N LEU A 51 8.68 1.52 -11.34
CA LEU A 51 8.74 2.96 -11.10
C LEU A 51 9.88 3.62 -11.91
N LEU A 52 11.07 3.02 -11.88
CA LEU A 52 12.29 3.58 -12.45
C LEU A 52 12.54 3.21 -13.92
N GLU A 53 11.72 2.34 -14.50
CA GLU A 53 11.80 2.01 -15.93
C GLU A 53 11.57 3.25 -16.82
N TRP A 54 10.65 4.15 -16.42
CA TRP A 54 10.38 5.36 -17.21
C TRP A 54 11.60 6.29 -17.31
N PRO A 55 12.27 6.72 -16.22
CA PRO A 55 13.49 7.54 -16.34
C PRO A 55 14.61 6.79 -17.04
N THR A 56 14.76 5.49 -16.84
CA THR A 56 15.75 4.65 -17.53
C THR A 56 15.52 4.64 -19.04
N ALA A 57 14.28 4.42 -19.48
CA ALA A 57 13.90 4.44 -20.88
C ALA A 57 14.09 5.85 -21.52
N ARG A 58 13.86 6.91 -20.74
CA ARG A 58 14.07 8.28 -21.22
C ARG A 58 15.54 8.59 -21.43
N LEU A 59 16.43 8.15 -20.55
CA LEU A 59 17.89 8.26 -20.77
C LEU A 59 18.37 7.46 -21.98
N GLN A 60 17.80 6.29 -22.23
CA GLN A 60 18.10 5.51 -23.42
C GLN A 60 17.72 6.25 -24.73
N ARG A 61 16.57 6.95 -24.72
CA ARG A 61 16.14 7.76 -25.89
C ARG A 61 17.07 8.93 -26.19
N ILE A 62 17.85 9.40 -25.22
CA ILE A 62 18.85 10.47 -25.37
C ILE A 62 20.21 9.89 -25.81
N GLY A 63 20.31 8.56 -26.01
CA GLY A 63 21.52 7.91 -26.54
C GLY A 63 22.35 7.18 -25.48
N CYS A 64 21.94 7.13 -24.20
CA CYS A 64 22.65 6.33 -23.20
C CYS A 64 22.43 4.84 -23.45
N SER A 65 23.48 4.02 -23.31
CA SER A 65 23.33 2.57 -23.31
C SER A 65 22.57 2.13 -22.07
N ARG A 66 21.83 1.02 -22.15
CA ARG A 66 20.96 0.54 -21.07
C ARG A 66 21.69 0.34 -19.72
N PRO A 67 22.93 -0.24 -19.66
CA PRO A 67 23.67 -0.35 -18.41
C PRO A 67 23.96 1.00 -17.75
N TRP A 68 24.40 1.97 -18.56
CA TRP A 68 24.68 3.31 -18.03
C TRP A 68 23.41 4.05 -17.58
N ALA A 69 22.33 3.94 -18.34
CA ALA A 69 21.04 4.54 -17.96
C ALA A 69 20.53 3.94 -16.64
N ALA A 70 20.59 2.61 -16.47
CA ALA A 70 20.22 1.94 -15.24
C ALA A 70 21.11 2.35 -14.05
N SER A 71 22.43 2.45 -14.25
CA SER A 71 23.36 2.89 -13.20
C SER A 71 23.09 4.31 -12.75
N ILE A 72 22.91 5.25 -13.68
CA ILE A 72 22.65 6.66 -13.37
C ILE A 72 21.35 6.79 -12.59
N VAL A 73 20.27 6.16 -13.07
CA VAL A 73 18.95 6.22 -12.42
C VAL A 73 19.02 5.59 -11.02
N LEU A 74 19.72 4.47 -10.87
CA LEU A 74 19.90 3.82 -9.58
C LEU A 74 20.67 4.69 -8.59
N VAL A 75 21.80 5.31 -9.02
CA VAL A 75 22.59 6.19 -8.16
C VAL A 75 21.79 7.40 -7.72
N ILE A 76 21.09 8.06 -8.64
CA ILE A 76 20.23 9.21 -8.31
C ILE A 76 19.12 8.79 -7.35
N PHE A 77 18.41 7.70 -7.64
CA PHE A 77 17.33 7.19 -6.81
C PHE A 77 17.84 6.81 -5.40
N SER A 78 18.95 6.07 -5.33
CA SER A 78 19.57 5.69 -4.05
C SER A 78 20.04 6.91 -3.28
N GLY A 79 20.62 7.90 -3.94
CA GLY A 79 21.04 9.16 -3.31
C GLY A 79 19.85 9.93 -2.72
N ILE A 80 18.76 10.08 -3.48
CA ILE A 80 17.52 10.73 -3.00
C ILE A 80 16.92 9.94 -1.84
N THR A 81 16.86 8.61 -1.95
CA THR A 81 16.30 7.75 -0.90
C THR A 81 17.13 7.81 0.38
N LEU A 82 18.45 7.74 0.27
CA LEU A 82 19.34 7.87 1.44
C LEU A 82 19.20 9.24 2.10
N LEU A 83 19.18 10.31 1.31
CA LEU A 83 18.96 11.67 1.83
C LEU A 83 17.61 11.76 2.54
N ALA A 84 16.54 11.27 1.94
CA ALA A 84 15.22 11.24 2.57
C ALA A 84 15.22 10.42 3.87
N VAL A 85 15.86 9.25 3.88
CA VAL A 85 15.97 8.41 5.09
C VAL A 85 16.78 9.11 6.17
N PHE A 86 17.93 9.72 5.85
CA PHE A 86 18.75 10.41 6.84
C PHE A 86 18.12 11.68 7.42
N VAL A 87 17.23 12.35 6.65
CA VAL A 87 16.55 13.59 7.11
C VAL A 87 15.21 13.26 7.76
N VAL A 88 14.37 12.44 7.11
CA VAL A 88 13.00 12.18 7.54
C VAL A 88 12.95 11.15 8.67
N ALA A 89 13.69 10.05 8.56
CA ALA A 89 13.58 8.96 9.54
C ALA A 89 13.99 9.35 10.97
N PRO A 90 15.09 10.11 11.22
CA PRO A 90 15.41 10.54 12.57
C PRO A 90 14.32 11.44 13.17
N THR A 91 13.77 12.36 12.38
CA THR A 91 12.72 13.28 12.83
C THR A 91 11.43 12.53 13.14
N VAL A 92 11.02 11.60 12.28
CA VAL A 92 9.85 10.73 12.48
C VAL A 92 10.04 9.87 13.73
N TRP A 93 11.24 9.31 13.92
CA TRP A 93 11.59 8.53 15.12
C TRP A 93 11.50 9.36 16.40
N GLN A 94 12.07 10.57 16.40
CA GLN A 94 11.99 11.49 17.54
C GLN A 94 10.55 11.89 17.83
N GLN A 95 9.79 12.26 16.79
CA GLN A 95 8.38 12.60 16.96
C GLN A 95 7.57 11.42 17.47
N GLY A 96 7.84 10.20 17.00
CA GLY A 96 7.22 8.98 17.50
C GLY A 96 7.49 8.73 18.98
N ASN A 97 8.76 8.84 19.41
CA ASN A 97 9.15 8.70 20.81
C ASN A 97 8.50 9.78 21.69
N ASN A 98 8.49 11.04 21.21
CA ASN A 98 7.85 12.13 21.93
C ASN A 98 6.33 11.90 22.06
N LEU A 99 5.67 11.45 21.01
CA LEU A 99 4.24 11.11 21.03
C LEU A 99 3.95 10.04 22.10
N ILE A 100 4.76 8.96 22.12
CA ILE A 100 4.62 7.89 23.13
C ILE A 100 4.85 8.43 24.55
N SER A 101 5.86 9.28 24.74
CA SER A 101 6.18 9.89 26.05
C SER A 101 5.12 10.87 26.51
N ASP A 102 4.43 11.55 25.60
CA ASP A 102 3.36 12.48 25.92
C ASP A 102 1.99 11.82 26.08
N MET A 103 1.86 10.55 25.69
CA MET A 103 0.60 9.79 25.83
C MET A 103 -0.01 9.81 27.24
N PRO A 104 0.76 9.63 28.34
CA PRO A 104 0.20 9.73 29.70
C PRO A 104 -0.39 11.12 30.00
N LYS A 105 0.26 12.19 29.53
CA LYS A 105 -0.24 13.57 29.68
C LYS A 105 -1.54 13.77 28.85
N MET A 106 -1.60 13.20 27.66
CA MET A 106 -2.78 13.22 26.80
C MET A 106 -3.95 12.52 27.50
N LEU A 107 -3.72 11.34 28.10
CA LEU A 107 -4.72 10.62 28.89
C LEU A 107 -5.24 11.42 30.07
N ASN A 108 -4.34 12.08 30.82
CA ASN A 108 -4.74 12.91 31.94
C ASN A 108 -5.61 14.08 31.49
N LYS A 109 -5.27 14.72 30.36
CA LYS A 109 -6.12 15.77 29.74
C LYS A 109 -7.48 15.23 29.30
N PHE A 110 -7.50 14.05 28.69
CA PHE A 110 -8.73 13.39 28.28
C PHE A 110 -9.61 13.07 29.50
N ASN A 111 -9.04 12.50 30.57
CA ASN A 111 -9.78 12.24 31.81
C ASN A 111 -10.33 13.52 32.44
N ALA A 112 -9.52 14.59 32.46
CA ALA A 112 -10.01 15.89 32.94
C ALA A 112 -11.14 16.44 32.07
N PHE A 113 -11.05 16.33 30.77
CA PHE A 113 -12.12 16.69 29.82
C PHE A 113 -13.36 15.81 30.03
N ALA A 114 -13.17 14.50 30.13
CA ALA A 114 -14.26 13.54 30.37
C ALA A 114 -15.01 13.83 31.67
N GLN A 115 -14.33 14.27 32.74
CA GLN A 115 -14.92 14.70 34.00
C GLN A 115 -15.75 16.01 33.89
N THR A 116 -15.49 16.81 32.85
CA THR A 116 -16.29 18.02 32.58
C THR A 116 -17.53 17.76 31.69
N LEU A 117 -17.58 16.61 31.00
CA LEU A 117 -18.71 16.21 30.15
C LEU A 117 -20.03 16.00 30.92
N PRO A 118 -20.04 15.41 32.15
CA PRO A 118 -21.26 15.23 32.93
C PRO A 118 -22.03 16.52 33.21
N SER A 119 -21.28 17.59 33.46
CA SER A 119 -21.88 18.89 33.72
C SER A 119 -22.51 19.56 32.50
N ARG A 120 -22.08 19.14 31.29
CA ARG A 120 -22.58 19.68 30.01
C ARG A 120 -23.58 18.74 29.30
N TYR A 121 -23.48 17.43 29.51
CA TYR A 121 -24.31 16.43 28.84
C TYR A 121 -24.67 15.26 29.77
N PRO A 122 -25.63 15.41 30.69
CA PRO A 122 -26.01 14.41 31.71
C PRO A 122 -26.38 13.03 31.09
N ALA A 123 -27.02 13.01 29.93
CA ALA A 123 -27.49 11.79 29.28
C ALA A 123 -26.39 10.85 28.81
N LEU A 124 -25.15 11.33 28.65
CA LEU A 124 -24.00 10.49 28.24
C LEU A 124 -23.34 9.77 29.43
N VAL A 125 -23.59 10.23 30.63
CA VAL A 125 -22.99 9.72 31.87
C VAL A 125 -23.78 8.52 32.41
N ASP A 126 -25.10 8.56 32.30
CA ASP A 126 -25.97 7.46 32.76
C ASP A 126 -25.72 6.14 32.01
N ALA A 127 -25.06 6.21 30.86
CA ALA A 127 -24.72 5.03 30.05
C ALA A 127 -23.35 4.37 30.39
N GLY A 128 -22.54 4.95 31.32
CA GLY A 128 -21.22 4.42 31.68
C GLY A 128 -20.19 4.37 30.54
N ILE A 129 -20.51 5.01 29.40
CA ILE A 129 -19.71 4.95 28.17
C ILE A 129 -18.36 5.65 28.37
N VAL A 130 -18.34 6.74 29.12
CA VAL A 130 -17.14 7.56 29.36
C VAL A 130 -16.13 6.76 30.20
N ASP A 131 -16.59 6.08 31.26
CA ASP A 131 -15.75 5.28 32.13
C ASP A 131 -15.22 4.02 31.42
N MET A 132 -16.06 3.37 30.61
CA MET A 132 -15.65 2.25 29.79
C MET A 132 -14.61 2.65 28.72
N MET A 133 -14.75 3.80 28.08
CA MET A 133 -13.77 4.30 27.11
C MET A 133 -12.45 4.68 27.78
N ALA A 134 -12.50 5.35 28.94
CA ALA A 134 -11.31 5.71 29.71
C ALA A 134 -10.53 4.48 30.19
N GLU A 135 -11.22 3.46 30.72
CA GLU A 135 -10.60 2.22 31.21
C GLU A 135 -10.03 1.39 30.07
N ASN A 136 -10.75 1.22 28.94
CA ASN A 136 -10.26 0.54 27.75
C ASN A 136 -9.04 1.25 27.12
N LEU A 137 -9.04 2.58 27.13
CA LEU A 137 -7.91 3.35 26.63
C LEU A 137 -6.70 3.21 27.55
N ARG A 138 -6.92 3.28 28.88
CA ARG A 138 -5.89 3.11 29.90
C ARG A 138 -5.25 1.70 29.87
N SER A 139 -6.05 0.64 29.77
CA SER A 139 -5.57 -0.74 29.74
C SER A 139 -4.77 -1.03 28.45
N LYS A 140 -5.22 -0.53 27.32
CA LYS A 140 -4.47 -0.68 26.04
C LYS A 140 -3.17 0.11 26.02
N LEU A 141 -3.14 1.29 26.62
CA LEU A 141 -1.96 2.15 26.64
C LEU A 141 -0.92 1.71 27.69
N SER A 142 -1.35 1.16 28.84
CA SER A 142 -0.41 0.56 29.81
C SER A 142 0.31 -0.66 29.21
N GLY A 143 -0.38 -1.46 28.39
CA GLY A 143 0.25 -2.58 27.64
C GLY A 143 1.23 -2.12 26.54
N MET A 144 1.14 -0.89 26.05
CA MET A 144 2.10 -0.35 25.08
C MET A 144 3.47 -0.05 25.71
N GLY A 145 3.51 0.31 27.00
CA GLY A 145 4.79 0.52 27.72
C GLY A 145 5.65 -0.73 27.81
N GLU A 146 5.05 -1.90 28.02
CA GLU A 146 5.77 -3.19 27.99
C GLU A 146 6.25 -3.58 26.58
N SER A 147 5.55 -3.14 25.57
CA SER A 147 5.89 -3.39 24.17
C SER A 147 7.17 -2.64 23.76
N VAL A 148 7.45 -1.47 24.32
CA VAL A 148 8.65 -0.68 24.03
C VAL A 148 9.93 -1.41 24.45
N VAL A 149 9.90 -2.16 25.56
CA VAL A 149 11.05 -2.97 26.01
C VAL A 149 11.27 -4.18 25.08
N LYS A 150 10.23 -4.79 24.55
CA LYS A 150 10.32 -5.88 23.57
C LYS A 150 10.82 -5.42 22.20
N ILE A 151 10.59 -4.16 21.84
CA ILE A 151 11.06 -3.54 20.57
C ILE A 151 12.61 -3.45 20.57
N SER A 152 13.29 -3.31 21.70
CA SER A 152 14.75 -3.17 21.72
C SER A 152 15.51 -4.45 21.29
N LEU A 153 15.01 -5.64 21.59
CA LEU A 153 15.58 -6.91 21.12
C LEU A 153 15.17 -7.20 19.66
N ALA A 154 13.94 -6.86 19.28
CA ALA A 154 13.49 -6.93 17.88
C ALA A 154 14.24 -5.92 16.97
N SER A 155 14.78 -4.84 17.53
CA SER A 155 15.55 -3.83 16.80
C SER A 155 16.86 -4.37 16.21
N LEU A 156 17.54 -5.31 16.86
CA LEU A 156 18.77 -5.93 16.31
C LEU A 156 18.47 -6.79 15.08
N ILE A 157 17.40 -7.59 15.13
CA ILE A 157 16.95 -8.38 13.97
C ILE A 157 16.43 -7.46 12.88
N GLY A 158 15.73 -6.38 13.24
CA GLY A 158 15.28 -5.34 12.33
C GLY A 158 16.43 -4.64 11.62
N LEU A 159 17.53 -4.32 12.32
CA LEU A 159 18.73 -3.71 11.72
C LEU A 159 19.42 -4.66 10.72
N LEU A 160 19.54 -5.95 11.05
CA LEU A 160 20.07 -6.95 10.12
C LEU A 160 19.20 -7.07 8.88
N THR A 161 17.87 -7.13 9.07
CA THR A 161 16.92 -7.17 7.96
C THR A 161 17.03 -5.92 7.11
N LEU A 162 17.10 -4.74 7.72
CA LEU A 162 17.29 -3.47 7.01
C LEU A 162 18.59 -3.45 6.22
N ALA A 163 19.71 -3.92 6.80
CA ALA A 163 20.99 -4.01 6.11
C ALA A 163 20.93 -4.94 4.90
N ILE A 164 20.25 -6.10 5.03
CA ILE A 164 20.02 -7.03 3.93
C ILE A 164 19.20 -6.36 2.83
N TYR A 165 18.11 -5.66 3.16
CA TYR A 165 17.30 -4.94 2.17
C TYR A 165 18.07 -3.81 1.50
N LEU A 166 18.90 -3.08 2.25
CA LEU A 166 19.70 -1.97 1.75
C LEU A 166 20.74 -2.41 0.70
N ILE A 167 21.18 -3.66 0.77
CA ILE A 167 22.12 -4.24 -0.18
C ILE A 167 21.39 -4.99 -1.30
N LEU A 168 20.45 -5.88 -0.95
CA LEU A 168 19.80 -6.75 -1.93
C LEU A 168 18.86 -6.00 -2.87
N VAL A 169 18.06 -5.05 -2.33
CA VAL A 169 17.07 -4.35 -3.16
C VAL A 169 17.74 -3.52 -4.26
N PRO A 170 18.75 -2.66 -3.99
CA PRO A 170 19.46 -1.96 -5.07
C PRO A 170 20.18 -2.87 -6.05
N LEU A 171 20.76 -3.98 -5.56
CA LEU A 171 21.43 -4.94 -6.42
C LEU A 171 20.45 -5.64 -7.37
N MET A 172 19.32 -6.13 -6.84
CA MET A 172 18.26 -6.74 -7.64
C MET A 172 17.65 -5.71 -8.61
N LEU A 173 17.40 -4.50 -8.15
CA LEU A 173 16.88 -3.40 -8.95
C LEU A 173 17.80 -3.07 -10.12
N PHE A 174 19.12 -3.05 -9.90
CA PHE A 174 20.09 -2.84 -10.96
C PHE A 174 19.97 -3.91 -12.06
N PHE A 175 19.95 -5.18 -11.70
CA PHE A 175 19.80 -6.27 -12.67
C PHE A 175 18.44 -6.26 -13.36
N LEU A 176 17.36 -5.98 -12.63
CA LEU A 176 16.02 -5.88 -13.21
C LEU A 176 15.93 -4.75 -14.25
N LEU A 177 16.58 -3.62 -14.02
CA LEU A 177 16.62 -2.51 -14.98
C LEU A 177 17.55 -2.79 -16.14
N LYS A 178 18.77 -3.29 -15.87
CA LYS A 178 19.81 -3.51 -16.86
C LYS A 178 19.45 -4.68 -17.78
N ASP A 179 19.10 -5.84 -17.21
CA ASP A 179 18.98 -7.11 -17.93
C ASP A 179 17.52 -7.50 -18.20
N LYS A 180 16.59 -6.54 -18.15
CA LYS A 180 15.13 -6.72 -18.33
C LYS A 180 14.78 -7.64 -19.50
N GLU A 181 15.31 -7.35 -20.70
CA GLU A 181 14.99 -8.11 -21.91
C GLU A 181 15.52 -9.54 -21.86
N GLN A 182 16.70 -9.75 -21.28
CA GLN A 182 17.27 -11.09 -21.11
C GLN A 182 16.44 -11.91 -20.14
N MET A 183 16.03 -11.32 -19.02
CA MET A 183 15.18 -11.97 -18.01
C MET A 183 13.79 -12.31 -18.58
N LEU A 184 13.15 -11.36 -19.28
CA LEU A 184 11.87 -11.61 -19.94
C LEU A 184 11.98 -12.71 -21.01
N ASN A 185 13.05 -12.72 -21.79
CA ASN A 185 13.29 -13.75 -22.78
C ASN A 185 13.56 -15.13 -22.16
N ALA A 186 14.25 -15.17 -21.02
CA ALA A 186 14.43 -16.42 -20.26
C ALA A 186 13.08 -16.97 -19.78
N VAL A 187 12.25 -16.13 -19.18
CA VAL A 187 10.89 -16.52 -18.77
C VAL A 187 10.05 -16.96 -19.96
N ARG A 188 10.13 -16.25 -21.09
CA ARG A 188 9.42 -16.62 -22.33
C ARG A 188 9.83 -17.99 -22.87
N ARG A 189 11.04 -18.48 -22.65
CA ARG A 189 11.51 -19.81 -23.09
C ARG A 189 10.91 -20.96 -22.28
N ILE A 190 10.57 -20.70 -21.02
CA ILE A 190 9.98 -21.69 -20.10
C ILE A 190 8.48 -21.86 -20.37
N LEU A 191 7.82 -20.79 -20.86
CA LEU A 191 6.40 -20.77 -21.14
C LEU A 191 6.03 -21.59 -22.40
N PRO A 192 4.84 -22.20 -22.47
CA PRO A 192 4.35 -22.94 -23.63
C PRO A 192 4.40 -22.11 -24.93
N ARG A 193 4.56 -22.78 -26.07
CA ARG A 193 4.65 -22.10 -27.40
C ARG A 193 3.35 -21.42 -27.81
N ASN A 194 2.18 -22.01 -27.50
CA ASN A 194 0.86 -21.42 -27.76
C ASN A 194 0.47 -20.52 -26.60
N ARG A 195 0.61 -19.20 -26.75
CA ARG A 195 0.49 -18.19 -25.69
C ARG A 195 -0.50 -17.08 -26.00
N GLY A 196 -1.43 -17.26 -26.91
CA GLY A 196 -2.36 -16.20 -27.30
C GLY A 196 -3.02 -15.53 -26.09
N LEU A 197 -3.69 -16.32 -25.26
CA LEU A 197 -4.35 -15.91 -24.04
C LEU A 197 -3.37 -15.35 -22.99
N ALA A 198 -2.33 -16.10 -22.65
CA ALA A 198 -1.34 -15.68 -21.66
C ALA A 198 -0.59 -14.39 -22.08
N GLY A 199 -0.36 -14.22 -23.40
CA GLY A 199 0.24 -13.01 -23.95
C GLY A 199 -0.64 -11.77 -23.81
N GLN A 200 -1.94 -11.91 -24.08
CA GLN A 200 -2.93 -10.83 -23.90
C GLN A 200 -3.03 -10.42 -22.44
N VAL A 201 -3.25 -11.39 -21.55
CA VAL A 201 -3.30 -11.15 -20.10
C VAL A 201 -2.02 -10.48 -19.60
N TRP A 202 -0.84 -10.93 -20.06
CA TRP A 202 0.43 -10.31 -19.71
C TRP A 202 0.55 -8.85 -20.16
N LEU A 203 0.17 -8.54 -21.39
CA LEU A 203 0.24 -7.16 -21.92
C LEU A 203 -0.66 -6.23 -21.12
N GLU A 204 -1.91 -6.63 -20.91
CA GLU A 204 -2.88 -5.87 -20.13
C GLU A 204 -2.38 -5.66 -18.69
N MET A 205 -1.96 -6.73 -18.02
CA MET A 205 -1.48 -6.68 -16.66
C MET A 205 -0.22 -5.85 -16.50
N ASN A 206 0.74 -5.95 -17.42
CA ASN A 206 1.98 -5.19 -17.36
C ASN A 206 1.71 -3.68 -17.45
N GLN A 207 0.76 -3.25 -18.29
CA GLN A 207 0.37 -1.85 -18.38
C GLN A 207 -0.37 -1.39 -17.12
N GLN A 208 -1.32 -2.17 -16.63
CA GLN A 208 -2.09 -1.85 -15.43
C GLN A 208 -1.19 -1.79 -14.18
N ILE A 209 -0.29 -2.75 -13.99
CA ILE A 209 0.68 -2.75 -12.88
C ILE A 209 1.59 -1.52 -12.97
N THR A 210 2.07 -1.18 -14.15
CA THR A 210 2.92 -0.01 -14.36
C THR A 210 2.20 1.28 -13.95
N ASN A 211 0.97 1.48 -14.44
CA ASN A 211 0.17 2.66 -14.12
C ASN A 211 -0.20 2.69 -12.63
N TYR A 212 -0.57 1.55 -12.06
CA TYR A 212 -0.90 1.43 -10.65
C TYR A 212 0.28 1.79 -9.73
N ILE A 213 1.45 1.19 -9.95
CA ILE A 213 2.64 1.44 -9.10
C ILE A 213 3.03 2.91 -9.16
N ARG A 214 3.09 3.49 -10.36
CA ARG A 214 3.41 4.91 -10.52
C ARG A 214 2.37 5.80 -9.87
N GLY A 215 1.11 5.52 -10.10
CA GLY A 215 0.01 6.26 -9.49
C GLY A 215 0.07 6.21 -7.97
N LYS A 216 0.27 5.02 -7.36
CA LYS A 216 0.34 4.86 -5.90
C LYS A 216 1.54 5.57 -5.27
N VAL A 217 2.70 5.53 -5.89
CA VAL A 217 3.87 6.25 -5.37
C VAL A 217 3.67 7.76 -5.48
N LEU A 218 3.11 8.26 -6.59
CA LEU A 218 2.80 9.69 -6.75
C LEU A 218 1.74 10.15 -5.76
N GLU A 219 0.65 9.40 -5.60
CA GLU A 219 -0.41 9.66 -4.62
C GLU A 219 0.16 9.75 -3.20
N MET A 220 0.95 8.76 -2.79
CA MET A 220 1.62 8.72 -1.48
C MET A 220 2.46 9.97 -1.22
N VAL A 221 3.26 10.38 -2.19
CA VAL A 221 4.15 11.56 -2.07
C VAL A 221 3.32 12.84 -2.04
N ILE A 222 2.35 13.00 -2.95
CA ILE A 222 1.54 14.23 -3.04
C ILE A 222 0.69 14.40 -1.78
N VAL A 223 -0.02 13.35 -1.35
CA VAL A 223 -0.87 13.39 -0.15
C VAL A 223 -0.03 13.61 1.10
N GLY A 224 1.12 12.93 1.21
CA GLY A 224 2.04 13.11 2.33
C GLY A 224 2.56 14.55 2.42
N ILE A 225 3.02 15.12 1.30
CA ILE A 225 3.51 16.52 1.26
C ILE A 225 2.37 17.51 1.53
N ALA A 226 1.21 17.35 0.90
CA ALA A 226 0.06 18.22 1.11
C ALA A 226 -0.38 18.23 2.57
N THR A 227 -0.49 17.05 3.17
CA THR A 227 -0.83 16.90 4.59
C THR A 227 0.23 17.52 5.50
N TYR A 228 1.52 17.30 5.20
CA TYR A 228 2.61 17.91 5.95
C TYR A 228 2.54 19.44 5.94
N LEU A 229 2.31 20.03 4.76
CA LEU A 229 2.17 21.49 4.63
C LEU A 229 1.01 22.04 5.46
N VAL A 230 -0.15 21.39 5.41
CA VAL A 230 -1.31 21.77 6.21
C VAL A 230 -0.99 21.70 7.71
N PHE A 231 -0.43 20.58 8.17
CA PHE A 231 -0.10 20.39 9.58
C PHE A 231 1.00 21.34 10.07
N PHE A 232 2.01 21.59 9.22
CA PHE A 232 3.11 22.48 9.53
C PHE A 232 2.64 23.95 9.66
N VAL A 233 1.85 24.44 8.70
CA VAL A 233 1.32 25.82 8.70
C VAL A 233 0.41 26.05 9.90
N MET A 234 -0.34 25.04 10.30
CA MET A 234 -1.23 25.12 11.46
C MET A 234 -0.50 24.90 12.81
N GLY A 235 0.80 24.60 12.79
CA GLY A 235 1.58 24.37 14.01
C GLY A 235 1.18 23.09 14.76
N MET A 236 0.73 22.06 14.03
CA MET A 236 0.38 20.78 14.63
C MET A 236 1.60 20.04 15.16
N ASN A 237 1.52 19.52 16.38
CA ASN A 237 2.55 18.67 16.95
C ASN A 237 2.66 17.36 16.14
N TYR A 238 3.89 16.83 16.02
CA TYR A 238 4.15 15.60 15.27
C TYR A 238 3.74 15.66 13.79
N ALA A 239 3.73 16.87 13.19
CA ALA A 239 3.26 17.12 11.83
C ALA A 239 3.91 16.19 10.80
N LEU A 240 5.23 16.00 10.85
CA LEU A 240 5.95 15.14 9.91
C LEU A 240 5.59 13.66 10.10
N LEU A 241 5.56 13.20 11.34
CA LEU A 241 5.17 11.81 11.65
C LEU A 241 3.77 11.49 11.11
N LEU A 242 2.80 12.35 11.43
CA LEU A 242 1.42 12.16 11.01
C LEU A 242 1.25 12.26 9.49
N ALA A 243 1.94 13.20 8.84
CA ALA A 243 1.91 13.33 7.39
C ALA A 243 2.53 12.12 6.67
N VAL A 244 3.61 11.57 7.20
CA VAL A 244 4.21 10.32 6.70
C VAL A 244 3.23 9.16 6.85
N LEU A 245 2.58 9.03 8.01
CA LEU A 245 1.55 8.00 8.22
C LEU A 245 0.37 8.18 7.25
N VAL A 246 -0.10 9.41 7.03
CA VAL A 246 -1.16 9.71 6.05
C VAL A 246 -0.71 9.35 4.64
N GLY A 247 0.50 9.74 4.22
CA GLY A 247 1.05 9.36 2.92
C GLY A 247 1.11 7.85 2.72
N PHE A 248 1.63 7.10 3.70
CA PHE A 248 1.66 5.64 3.62
C PHE A 248 0.28 4.99 3.68
N SER A 249 -0.69 5.62 4.35
CA SER A 249 -2.04 5.06 4.49
C SER A 249 -2.77 4.91 3.16
N VAL A 250 -2.44 5.71 2.14
CA VAL A 250 -3.06 5.62 0.81
C VAL A 250 -2.77 4.29 0.10
N LEU A 251 -1.75 3.53 0.57
CA LEU A 251 -1.47 2.18 0.07
C LEU A 251 -2.61 1.21 0.35
N ILE A 252 -3.40 1.46 1.39
CA ILE A 252 -4.57 0.66 1.78
C ILE A 252 -5.83 1.43 1.38
N PRO A 253 -6.45 1.13 0.23
CA PRO A 253 -7.61 1.87 -0.23
C PRO A 253 -8.74 1.91 0.80
N TYR A 254 -9.33 3.08 1.00
CA TYR A 254 -10.43 3.39 1.95
C TYR A 254 -10.08 3.17 3.42
N ILE A 255 -9.55 2.00 3.78
CA ILE A 255 -9.25 1.61 5.16
C ILE A 255 -8.10 2.46 5.73
N GLY A 256 -7.07 2.72 4.92
CA GLY A 256 -5.90 3.49 5.34
C GLY A 256 -6.26 4.89 5.83
N ALA A 257 -7.08 5.62 5.05
CA ALA A 257 -7.53 6.95 5.40
C ALA A 257 -8.31 6.96 6.73
N VAL A 258 -9.19 5.98 6.96
CA VAL A 258 -9.95 5.86 8.22
C VAL A 258 -9.02 5.61 9.41
N ILE A 259 -8.10 4.66 9.29
CA ILE A 259 -7.18 4.29 10.38
C ILE A 259 -6.29 5.47 10.75
N VAL A 260 -5.73 6.18 9.76
CA VAL A 260 -4.79 7.28 10.05
C VAL A 260 -5.49 8.54 10.52
N THR A 261 -6.78 8.71 10.23
CA THR A 261 -7.59 9.82 10.77
C THR A 261 -7.66 9.77 12.29
N ILE A 262 -7.66 8.58 12.89
CA ILE A 262 -7.73 8.42 14.35
C ILE A 262 -6.56 9.14 15.05
N PRO A 263 -5.27 8.83 14.79
CA PRO A 263 -4.16 9.53 15.43
C PRO A 263 -4.12 11.03 15.09
N VAL A 264 -4.49 11.43 13.87
CA VAL A 264 -4.57 12.85 13.50
C VAL A 264 -5.57 13.60 14.38
N VAL A 265 -6.79 13.07 14.50
CA VAL A 265 -7.86 13.68 15.33
C VAL A 265 -7.45 13.66 16.81
N LEU A 266 -6.89 12.58 17.32
CA LEU A 266 -6.46 12.49 18.71
C LEU A 266 -5.39 13.54 19.03
N VAL A 267 -4.34 13.65 18.23
CA VAL A 267 -3.29 14.65 18.47
C VAL A 267 -3.85 16.08 18.41
N ALA A 268 -4.69 16.38 17.41
CA ALA A 268 -5.33 17.69 17.28
C ALA A 268 -6.22 18.02 18.50
N LEU A 269 -7.01 17.05 18.95
CA LEU A 269 -7.89 17.20 20.12
C LEU A 269 -7.09 17.44 21.41
N PHE A 270 -5.97 16.74 21.60
CA PHE A 270 -5.13 16.92 22.77
C PHE A 270 -4.32 18.22 22.75
N GLN A 271 -4.00 18.72 21.56
CA GLN A 271 -3.25 19.96 21.42
C GLN A 271 -4.14 21.19 21.67
N TRP A 272 -5.32 21.26 21.06
CA TRP A 272 -6.18 22.45 21.05
C TRP A 272 -7.51 22.27 21.78
N GLY A 273 -7.86 21.04 22.21
CA GLY A 273 -9.21 20.73 22.68
C GLY A 273 -10.25 20.86 21.56
N VAL A 274 -11.53 20.95 21.91
CA VAL A 274 -12.64 21.17 20.96
C VAL A 274 -12.81 22.67 20.75
N GLY A 275 -11.90 23.28 19.99
CA GLY A 275 -11.88 24.72 19.71
C GLY A 275 -11.84 25.04 18.21
N ALA A 276 -11.70 26.31 17.87
CA ALA A 276 -11.64 26.77 16.48
C ALA A 276 -10.46 26.16 15.73
N ASP A 277 -9.29 26.08 16.37
CA ASP A 277 -8.07 25.53 15.73
C ASP A 277 -8.23 24.04 15.38
N PHE A 278 -8.87 23.26 16.27
CA PHE A 278 -9.20 21.85 16.01
C PHE A 278 -10.08 21.70 14.77
N TRP A 279 -11.18 22.46 14.72
CA TRP A 279 -12.12 22.39 13.60
C TRP A 279 -11.50 22.86 12.30
N THR A 280 -10.67 23.90 12.34
CA THR A 280 -9.95 24.41 11.17
C THR A 280 -9.00 23.36 10.62
N LEU A 281 -8.21 22.70 11.49
CA LEU A 281 -7.34 21.61 11.09
C LEU A 281 -8.13 20.44 10.51
N PHE A 282 -9.18 20.02 11.22
CA PHE A 282 -9.98 18.87 10.81
C PHE A 282 -10.62 19.08 9.44
N ILE A 283 -11.18 20.27 9.20
CA ILE A 283 -11.75 20.64 7.89
C ILE A 283 -10.65 20.67 6.83
N ALA A 284 -9.52 21.31 7.09
CA ALA A 284 -8.40 21.35 6.15
C ALA A 284 -7.88 19.95 5.81
N TYR A 285 -7.77 19.06 6.80
CA TYR A 285 -7.43 17.67 6.61
C TYR A 285 -8.48 16.92 5.76
N LEU A 286 -9.78 17.12 6.05
CA LEU A 286 -10.85 16.53 5.24
C LEU A 286 -10.85 17.04 3.80
N VAL A 287 -10.46 18.30 3.57
CA VAL A 287 -10.28 18.82 2.20
C VAL A 287 -9.15 18.09 1.49
N VAL A 288 -8.01 17.86 2.16
CA VAL A 288 -6.91 17.06 1.56
C VAL A 288 -7.40 15.65 1.22
N GLN A 289 -8.09 14.98 2.13
CA GLN A 289 -8.62 13.63 1.90
C GLN A 289 -9.70 13.62 0.80
N GLY A 290 -10.54 14.65 0.76
CA GLY A 290 -11.55 14.82 -0.29
C GLY A 290 -10.94 15.07 -1.68
N LEU A 291 -9.88 15.86 -1.75
CA LEU A 291 -9.12 16.09 -2.99
C LEU A 291 -8.40 14.82 -3.45
N ASP A 292 -7.86 14.05 -2.49
CA ASP A 292 -7.26 12.75 -2.82
C ASP A 292 -8.28 11.82 -3.47
N GLY A 293 -9.38 11.52 -2.79
CA GLY A 293 -10.38 10.56 -3.28
C GLY A 293 -11.15 10.98 -4.53
N ASN A 294 -11.42 12.29 -4.70
CA ASN A 294 -12.27 12.79 -5.80
C ASN A 294 -11.50 13.40 -6.97
N LEU A 295 -10.26 13.82 -6.78
CA LEU A 295 -9.44 14.43 -7.82
C LEU A 295 -8.19 13.60 -8.14
N LEU A 296 -7.37 13.30 -7.14
CA LEU A 296 -6.09 12.63 -7.36
C LEU A 296 -6.28 11.19 -7.85
N VAL A 297 -7.11 10.42 -7.17
CA VAL A 297 -7.38 9.02 -7.54
C VAL A 297 -7.93 8.91 -8.96
N PRO A 298 -8.97 9.63 -9.40
CA PRO A 298 -9.40 9.61 -10.79
C PRO A 298 -8.35 10.04 -11.81
N VAL A 299 -7.54 11.06 -11.49
CA VAL A 299 -6.49 11.55 -12.40
C VAL A 299 -5.36 10.53 -12.54
N LEU A 300 -4.93 9.91 -11.45
CA LEU A 300 -3.81 8.98 -11.45
C LEU A 300 -4.17 7.58 -11.94
N PHE A 301 -5.44 7.16 -11.77
CA PHE A 301 -5.88 5.78 -12.02
C PHE A 301 -7.02 5.65 -13.05
N SER A 302 -7.34 6.71 -13.81
CA SER A 302 -8.50 6.77 -14.73
C SER A 302 -8.55 5.60 -15.72
N GLU A 303 -7.40 5.04 -16.10
CA GLU A 303 -7.31 3.89 -17.03
C GLU A 303 -7.04 2.56 -16.32
N ALA A 304 -6.62 2.58 -15.05
CA ALA A 304 -6.07 1.40 -14.38
C ALA A 304 -7.10 0.62 -13.54
N VAL A 305 -8.20 1.24 -13.08
CA VAL A 305 -9.07 0.62 -12.07
C VAL A 305 -10.56 0.74 -12.45
N ASN A 306 -10.99 -0.10 -13.38
CA ASN A 306 -12.43 -0.32 -13.64
C ASN A 306 -12.96 -1.47 -12.76
N LEU A 307 -12.82 -1.33 -11.43
CA LEU A 307 -13.33 -2.30 -10.45
C LEU A 307 -14.38 -1.63 -9.56
N HIS A 308 -15.43 -2.40 -9.23
CA HIS A 308 -16.41 -1.94 -8.25
C HIS A 308 -15.74 -1.78 -6.87
N PRO A 309 -16.06 -0.75 -6.06
CA PRO A 309 -15.45 -0.53 -4.75
C PRO A 309 -15.50 -1.75 -3.82
N LEU A 310 -16.59 -2.51 -3.86
CA LEU A 310 -16.73 -3.75 -3.08
C LEU A 310 -15.65 -4.79 -3.46
N VAL A 311 -15.33 -4.92 -4.76
CA VAL A 311 -14.30 -5.85 -5.24
C VAL A 311 -12.93 -5.41 -4.71
N ILE A 312 -12.65 -4.11 -4.67
CA ILE A 312 -11.40 -3.57 -4.12
C ILE A 312 -11.29 -3.92 -2.63
N ILE A 313 -12.35 -3.67 -1.84
CA ILE A 313 -12.37 -3.97 -0.41
C ILE A 313 -12.18 -5.48 -0.18
N LEU A 314 -12.92 -6.33 -0.89
CA LEU A 314 -12.77 -7.78 -0.79
C LEU A 314 -11.36 -8.25 -1.15
N SER A 315 -10.77 -7.67 -2.19
CA SER A 315 -9.40 -8.00 -2.60
C SER A 315 -8.37 -7.60 -1.53
N VAL A 316 -8.54 -6.44 -0.90
CA VAL A 316 -7.68 -6.02 0.23
C VAL A 316 -7.81 -6.99 1.40
N ILE A 317 -9.02 -7.43 1.75
CA ILE A 317 -9.26 -8.38 2.84
C ILE A 317 -8.65 -9.74 2.50
N ILE A 318 -8.93 -10.27 1.32
CA ILE A 318 -8.48 -11.62 0.90
C ILE A 318 -6.97 -11.64 0.75
N PHE A 319 -6.42 -10.82 -0.13
CA PHE A 319 -4.99 -10.85 -0.42
C PHE A 319 -4.15 -10.28 0.73
N GLY A 320 -4.67 -9.28 1.47
CA GLY A 320 -4.04 -8.77 2.67
C GLY A 320 -3.99 -9.81 3.79
N GLY A 321 -5.04 -10.59 3.98
CA GLY A 321 -5.06 -11.72 4.92
C GLY A 321 -4.10 -12.83 4.54
N MET A 322 -3.85 -13.05 3.24
CA MET A 322 -2.96 -14.11 2.75
C MET A 322 -1.47 -13.72 2.76
N TRP A 323 -1.14 -12.50 2.35
CA TRP A 323 0.26 -12.05 2.13
C TRP A 323 0.62 -10.78 2.92
N GLY A 324 -0.22 -10.35 3.86
CA GLY A 324 0.03 -9.17 4.69
C GLY A 324 0.20 -7.90 3.84
N PHE A 325 1.24 -7.12 4.14
CA PHE A 325 1.52 -5.85 3.46
C PHE A 325 1.57 -5.98 1.93
N TRP A 326 2.28 -6.97 1.40
CA TRP A 326 2.38 -7.18 -0.05
C TRP A 326 1.05 -7.56 -0.69
N GLY A 327 0.21 -8.31 0.02
CA GLY A 327 -1.14 -8.63 -0.43
C GLY A 327 -2.03 -7.41 -0.51
N VAL A 328 -1.97 -6.52 0.48
CA VAL A 328 -2.69 -5.24 0.46
C VAL A 328 -2.20 -4.34 -0.67
N PHE A 329 -0.88 -4.19 -0.81
CA PHE A 329 -0.27 -3.37 -1.86
C PHE A 329 -0.67 -3.84 -3.26
N PHE A 330 -0.63 -5.14 -3.52
CA PHE A 330 -0.98 -5.72 -4.82
C PHE A 330 -2.46 -6.11 -4.95
N ALA A 331 -3.33 -5.78 -4.00
CA ALA A 331 -4.73 -6.19 -4.00
C ALA A 331 -5.47 -5.77 -5.29
N ILE A 332 -5.29 -4.52 -5.73
CA ILE A 332 -5.91 -4.01 -6.96
C ILE A 332 -5.33 -4.68 -8.21
N PRO A 333 -4.00 -4.76 -8.43
CA PRO A 333 -3.43 -5.54 -9.52
C PRO A 333 -3.86 -7.01 -9.55
N LEU A 334 -3.97 -7.66 -8.39
CA LEU A 334 -4.43 -9.05 -8.32
C LEU A 334 -5.93 -9.20 -8.67
N ALA A 335 -6.75 -8.26 -8.23
CA ALA A 335 -8.16 -8.22 -8.61
C ALA A 335 -8.34 -7.98 -10.12
N THR A 336 -7.54 -7.08 -10.70
CA THR A 336 -7.54 -6.84 -12.15
C THR A 336 -7.01 -8.04 -12.93
N LEU A 337 -6.05 -8.78 -12.38
CA LEU A 337 -5.59 -10.07 -12.96
C LEU A 337 -6.73 -11.09 -13.00
N VAL A 338 -7.46 -11.24 -11.90
CA VAL A 338 -8.63 -12.14 -11.85
C VAL A 338 -9.67 -11.71 -12.90
N LYS A 339 -9.96 -10.41 -13.00
CA LYS A 339 -10.85 -9.85 -14.01
C LYS A 339 -10.34 -10.12 -15.43
N ALA A 340 -9.06 -9.87 -15.71
CA ALA A 340 -8.47 -10.12 -17.03
C ALA A 340 -8.53 -11.60 -17.43
N VAL A 341 -8.30 -12.50 -16.48
CA VAL A 341 -8.45 -13.95 -16.72
C VAL A 341 -9.90 -14.32 -17.02
N ILE A 342 -10.87 -13.76 -16.30
CA ILE A 342 -12.30 -14.00 -16.54
C ILE A 342 -12.70 -13.47 -17.92
N HIS A 343 -12.26 -12.28 -18.31
CA HIS A 343 -12.55 -11.70 -19.62
C HIS A 343 -11.84 -12.42 -20.78
N ALA A 344 -10.63 -12.91 -20.55
CA ALA A 344 -9.90 -13.68 -21.55
C ALA A 344 -10.42 -15.14 -21.67
N TRP A 345 -11.33 -15.54 -20.76
CA TRP A 345 -11.93 -16.87 -20.82
C TRP A 345 -12.81 -16.97 -22.05
N PRO A 346 -12.70 -18.03 -22.88
CA PRO A 346 -13.51 -18.19 -24.08
C PRO A 346 -15.01 -18.12 -23.74
N GLU A 347 -15.72 -17.14 -24.33
CA GLU A 347 -17.17 -17.08 -24.27
C GLU A 347 -17.76 -18.23 -25.07
N GLU A 348 -18.84 -18.81 -24.59
CA GLU A 348 -19.58 -19.81 -25.35
C GLU A 348 -20.13 -19.16 -26.63
N PHE A 349 -19.68 -19.65 -27.77
CA PHE A 349 -20.38 -19.44 -29.02
C PHE A 349 -21.72 -20.19 -28.86
N ILE A 350 -22.79 -19.47 -28.49
CA ILE A 350 -24.15 -19.97 -28.59
C ILE A 350 -24.43 -19.92 -30.10
N PRO A 351 -24.53 -21.07 -30.80
CA PRO A 351 -25.03 -21.02 -32.15
C PRO A 351 -26.45 -20.46 -32.07
N ASP A 352 -26.71 -19.40 -32.83
CA ASP A 352 -28.06 -18.91 -32.99
C ASP A 352 -28.95 -20.10 -33.30
N ALA A 353 -29.93 -20.33 -32.43
CA ALA A 353 -30.94 -21.36 -32.67
C ALA A 353 -31.86 -20.82 -33.80
N ASP A 354 -31.60 -21.30 -35.02
CA ASP A 354 -32.53 -21.18 -36.13
C ASP A 354 -33.81 -21.97 -35.86
#